data_013f3b4f3414c756e33ae7fdfcef1bb0
#
_entry.id   013f3b4f3414c756e33ae7fdfcef1bb0
#
_cell.length_a   1.000
_cell.length_b   1.000
_cell.length_c   1.000
_cell.angle_alpha   90.00
_cell.angle_beta   90.00
_cell.angle_gamma   90.00
#
_symmetry.space_group_name_H-M   'P 1'
#
loop_
_entity.id
_entity.type
_entity.pdbx_description
1 polymer ?
#
loop_
_entity_poly.entity_id
_entity_poly.type
_entity_poly.pdbx_seq_one_letter_code
_entity_poly.pdbx_strand_id
1 'polypeptide(L)'
;MAWFKKKNDGKIVKNKKVKLGFAFGGGALRGLGYIGVFKAFEELGIKPDYIAGTSVGSIFGALLAGGFTSDQVLEEMRNDGTSEKIIGKYLENPEKYLEVGQLEE
;
A
#
# COMPACT_ATOMS: atom_id res chain seq x y z
N MET A 1 -16.19 22.83 9.95
CA MET A 1 -14.84 22.90 9.35
C MET A 1 -14.66 21.73 8.39
N ALA A 2 -14.34 22.01 7.16
CA ALA A 2 -14.08 20.96 6.17
C ALA A 2 -12.63 20.48 6.30
N TRP A 3 -12.44 19.17 6.48
CA TRP A 3 -11.12 18.57 6.53
C TRP A 3 -10.53 18.44 5.13
N PHE A 4 -11.38 18.25 4.13
CA PHE A 4 -10.99 18.03 2.74
C PHE A 4 -11.87 18.88 1.83
N LYS A 5 -11.28 19.37 0.74
CA LYS A 5 -11.99 20.09 -0.30
C LYS A 5 -11.68 19.48 -1.65
N LYS A 6 -12.70 19.20 -2.45
CA LYS A 6 -12.55 18.67 -3.79
C LYS A 6 -12.28 19.80 -4.78
N LYS A 7 -11.23 19.66 -5.60
CA LYS A 7 -10.93 20.59 -6.68
C LYS A 7 -11.68 20.22 -7.96
N ASN A 8 -11.71 21.14 -8.92
CA ASN A 8 -12.35 20.91 -10.22
C ASN A 8 -11.71 19.78 -11.03
N ASP A 9 -10.43 19.50 -10.80
CA ASP A 9 -9.70 18.41 -11.46
C ASP A 9 -9.94 17.05 -10.79
N GLY A 10 -10.82 16.97 -9.82
CA GLY A 10 -11.13 15.75 -9.08
C GLY A 10 -10.21 15.46 -7.91
N LYS A 11 -9.15 16.24 -7.75
CA LYS A 11 -8.21 16.04 -6.63
C LYS A 11 -8.76 16.60 -5.33
N ILE A 12 -8.26 16.08 -4.23
CA ILE A 12 -8.66 16.48 -2.89
C ILE A 12 -7.53 17.29 -2.26
N VAL A 13 -7.90 18.45 -1.70
CA VAL A 13 -6.98 19.26 -0.93
C VAL A 13 -7.32 19.13 0.54
N LYS A 14 -6.33 18.76 1.32
CA LYS A 14 -6.44 18.63 2.76
C LYS A 14 -6.29 19.99 3.42
N ASN A 15 -7.11 20.27 4.45
CA ASN A 15 -6.90 21.43 5.29
C ASN A 15 -5.50 21.31 5.94
N LYS A 16 -4.72 22.39 5.90
CA LYS A 16 -3.35 22.41 6.44
C LYS A 16 -3.25 22.05 7.91
N LYS A 17 -4.32 22.24 8.68
CA LYS A 17 -4.38 21.90 10.10
C LYS A 17 -4.63 20.42 10.34
N VAL A 18 -5.09 19.68 9.33
CA VAL A 18 -5.37 18.25 9.42
C VAL A 18 -4.11 17.48 9.08
N LYS A 19 -3.73 16.56 9.95
CA LYS A 19 -2.63 15.63 9.68
C LYS A 19 -3.23 14.27 9.34
N LEU A 20 -2.75 13.70 8.25
CA LEU A 20 -3.24 12.42 7.73
C LEU A 20 -2.19 11.35 7.96
N GLY A 21 -2.56 10.34 8.74
CA GLY A 21 -1.70 9.18 8.97
C GLY A 21 -2.23 7.97 8.24
N PHE A 22 -1.33 7.16 7.70
CA PHE A 22 -1.65 5.88 7.09
C PHE A 22 -0.90 4.75 7.76
N ALA A 23 -1.62 3.69 8.08
CA ALA A 23 -1.03 2.48 8.64
C ALA A 23 -1.23 1.34 7.64
N PHE A 24 -0.13 0.81 7.15
CA PHE A 24 -0.15 -0.32 6.23
C PHE A 24 0.03 -1.60 7.03
N GLY A 25 -1.01 -2.42 7.06
CA GLY A 25 -0.98 -3.69 7.76
C GLY A 25 -0.23 -4.77 7.01
N GLY A 26 0.11 -5.86 7.70
CA GLY A 26 0.68 -7.04 7.08
C GLY A 26 -0.38 -7.86 6.34
N GLY A 27 0.04 -8.99 5.80
CA GLY A 27 -0.88 -9.88 5.11
C GLY A 27 -0.30 -10.52 3.85
N ALA A 28 1.00 -10.56 3.74
CA ALA A 28 1.72 -11.22 2.64
C ALA A 28 1.16 -10.80 1.27
N LEU A 29 0.48 -11.70 0.57
CA LEU A 29 -0.04 -11.45 -0.77
C LEU A 29 -1.03 -10.29 -0.82
N ARG A 30 -1.73 -10.00 0.26
CA ARG A 30 -2.66 -8.87 0.34
C ARG A 30 -1.95 -7.52 0.15
N GLY A 31 -0.64 -7.48 0.42
CA GLY A 31 0.17 -6.29 0.19
C GLY A 31 0.15 -5.82 -1.25
N LEU A 32 -0.08 -6.70 -2.21
CA LEU A 32 -0.21 -6.32 -3.62
C LEU A 32 -1.36 -5.32 -3.85
N GLY A 33 -2.38 -5.35 -2.99
CA GLY A 33 -3.48 -4.38 -3.04
C GLY A 33 -3.04 -2.96 -2.73
N TYR A 34 -1.91 -2.77 -2.05
CA TYR A 34 -1.39 -1.43 -1.76
C TYR A 34 -0.98 -0.66 -3.01
N ILE A 35 -0.67 -1.36 -4.10
CA ILE A 35 -0.39 -0.70 -5.37
C ILE A 35 -1.62 0.08 -5.84
N GLY A 36 -2.81 -0.51 -5.67
CA GLY A 36 -4.07 0.18 -5.95
C GLY A 36 -4.30 1.37 -5.03
N VAL A 37 -3.93 1.26 -3.76
CA VAL A 37 -4.00 2.36 -2.81
C VAL A 37 -3.09 3.52 -3.24
N PHE A 38 -1.86 3.23 -3.66
CA PHE A 38 -0.93 4.23 -4.18
C PHE A 38 -1.55 4.96 -5.37
N LYS A 39 -2.14 4.20 -6.29
CA LYS A 39 -2.76 4.76 -7.47
C LYS A 39 -3.93 5.68 -7.11
N ALA A 40 -4.75 5.27 -6.16
CA ALA A 40 -5.85 6.10 -5.67
C ALA A 40 -5.35 7.41 -5.04
N PHE A 41 -4.27 7.36 -4.27
CA PHE A 41 -3.66 8.56 -3.70
C PHE A 41 -3.15 9.50 -4.79
N GLU A 42 -2.52 8.95 -5.83
CA GLU A 42 -2.04 9.75 -6.96
C GLU A 42 -3.20 10.46 -7.67
N GLU A 43 -4.26 9.72 -7.97
CA GLU A 43 -5.43 10.26 -8.67
C GLU A 43 -6.16 11.32 -7.85
N LEU A 44 -6.23 11.14 -6.53
CA LEU A 44 -6.91 12.08 -5.65
C LEU A 44 -6.00 13.21 -5.15
N GLY A 45 -4.69 13.09 -5.37
CA GLY A 45 -3.73 14.08 -4.88
C GLY A 45 -3.51 14.02 -3.37
N ILE A 46 -3.72 12.85 -2.77
CA ILE A 46 -3.55 12.66 -1.32
C ILE A 46 -2.09 12.32 -1.01
N LYS A 47 -1.53 13.03 -0.03
CA LYS A 47 -0.20 12.74 0.50
C LYS A 47 -0.30 12.57 2.01
N PRO A 48 0.00 11.37 2.54
CA PRO A 48 0.03 11.18 3.98
C PRO A 48 1.11 12.02 4.65
N ASP A 49 0.82 12.52 5.84
CA ASP A 49 1.81 13.22 6.66
C ASP A 49 2.63 12.23 7.50
N TYR A 50 2.01 11.13 7.90
CA TYR A 50 2.63 10.08 8.70
C TYR A 50 2.32 8.71 8.09
N ILE A 51 3.32 7.86 8.08
CA ILE A 51 3.18 6.50 7.55
C ILE A 51 3.74 5.52 8.57
N ALA A 52 2.95 4.50 8.87
CA ALA A 52 3.38 3.36 9.68
C ALA A 52 3.13 2.08 8.89
N GLY A 53 3.92 1.07 9.13
CA GLY A 53 3.76 -0.20 8.44
C GLY A 53 4.27 -1.36 9.25
N THR A 54 3.70 -2.53 9.05
CA THR A 54 4.13 -3.77 9.67
C THR A 54 4.24 -4.87 8.62
N SER A 55 5.28 -5.71 8.70
CA SER A 55 5.55 -6.79 7.75
C SER A 55 5.58 -6.26 6.31
N VAL A 56 4.81 -6.87 5.37
CA VAL A 56 4.74 -6.39 3.98
C VAL A 56 4.30 -4.92 3.91
N GLY A 57 3.48 -4.48 4.85
CA GLY A 57 3.06 -3.08 4.92
C GLY A 57 4.19 -2.11 5.21
N SER A 58 5.25 -2.56 5.89
CA SER A 58 6.43 -1.72 6.12
C SER A 58 7.20 -1.47 4.82
N ILE A 59 7.21 -2.45 3.92
CA ILE A 59 7.85 -2.31 2.61
C ILE A 59 7.09 -1.28 1.77
N PHE A 60 5.78 -1.44 1.66
CA PHE A 60 4.95 -0.50 0.89
C PHE A 60 4.92 0.89 1.52
N GLY A 61 4.88 0.97 2.85
CA GLY A 61 4.96 2.23 3.56
C GLY A 61 6.26 2.98 3.28
N ALA A 62 7.39 2.27 3.29
CA ALA A 62 8.69 2.84 2.96
C ALA A 62 8.75 3.33 1.52
N LEU A 63 8.19 2.58 0.58
CA LEU A 63 8.14 2.98 -0.82
C LEU A 63 7.29 4.24 -1.01
N LEU A 64 6.14 4.31 -0.37
CA LEU A 64 5.30 5.50 -0.42
C LEU A 64 6.01 6.72 0.18
N ALA A 65 6.63 6.55 1.34
CA ALA A 65 7.39 7.62 1.99
C ALA A 65 8.56 8.09 1.13
N GLY A 66 9.16 7.20 0.37
CA GLY A 66 10.26 7.50 -0.55
C GLY A 66 9.83 8.16 -1.86
N GLY A 67 8.53 8.35 -2.06
CA GLY A 67 8.01 9.03 -3.25
C GLY A 67 7.83 8.14 -4.47
N PHE A 68 7.83 6.82 -4.31
CA PHE A 68 7.59 5.90 -5.42
C PHE A 68 6.15 5.99 -5.89
N THR A 69 5.95 5.98 -7.20
CA THR A 69 4.61 5.94 -7.80
C THR A 69 4.13 4.50 -7.90
N SER A 70 2.82 4.32 -8.10
CA SER A 70 2.23 2.99 -8.30
C SER A 70 2.83 2.28 -9.50
N ASP A 71 3.09 3.00 -10.60
CA ASP A 71 3.69 2.43 -11.80
C ASP A 71 5.13 1.97 -11.56
N GLN A 72 5.90 2.76 -10.82
CA GLN A 72 7.27 2.40 -10.47
C GLN A 72 7.33 1.14 -9.61
N VAL A 73 6.45 1.04 -8.61
CA VAL A 73 6.37 -0.13 -7.74
C VAL A 73 5.98 -1.37 -8.54
N LEU A 74 4.97 -1.24 -9.41
CA LEU A 74 4.48 -2.33 -10.23
C LEU A 74 5.56 -2.84 -11.19
N GLU A 75 6.27 -1.93 -11.84
CA GLU A 75 7.34 -2.27 -12.77
C GLU A 75 8.48 -3.00 -12.07
N GLU A 76 8.90 -2.52 -10.91
CA GLU A 76 9.94 -3.14 -10.12
C GLU A 76 9.57 -4.58 -9.73
N MET A 77 8.34 -4.78 -9.31
CA MET A 77 7.84 -6.12 -8.95
C MET A 77 7.77 -7.05 -10.15
N ARG A 78 7.45 -6.54 -11.33
CA ARG A 78 7.45 -7.33 -12.56
C ARG A 78 8.86 -7.72 -12.99
N ASN A 79 9.79 -6.79 -12.92
CA ASN A 79 11.18 -7.02 -13.33
C ASN A 79 11.84 -8.09 -12.47
N ASP A 80 11.57 -8.08 -11.18
CA ASP A 80 12.11 -9.06 -10.24
C ASP A 80 11.39 -10.41 -10.30
N GLY A 81 10.23 -10.47 -10.96
CA GLY A 81 9.38 -11.64 -10.90
C GLY A 81 8.82 -11.91 -9.50
N THR A 82 8.89 -10.94 -8.61
CA THR A 82 8.49 -11.09 -7.20
C THR A 82 7.01 -11.42 -7.07
N SER A 83 6.16 -10.72 -7.80
CA SER A 83 4.72 -10.96 -7.75
C SER A 83 4.36 -12.36 -8.23
N GLU A 84 4.99 -12.82 -9.30
CA GLU A 84 4.78 -14.16 -9.86
C GLU A 84 5.25 -15.23 -8.90
N LYS A 85 6.39 -15.03 -8.25
CA LYS A 85 6.92 -15.96 -7.25
C LYS A 85 6.00 -16.05 -6.03
N ILE A 86 5.50 -14.93 -5.55
CA ILE A 86 4.58 -14.87 -4.40
C ILE A 86 3.28 -15.58 -4.74
N ILE A 87 2.71 -15.28 -5.89
CA ILE A 87 1.46 -15.89 -6.35
C ILE A 87 1.65 -17.38 -6.55
N GLY A 88 2.76 -17.79 -7.18
CA GLY A 88 3.08 -19.20 -7.38
C GLY A 88 3.15 -19.99 -6.08
N LYS A 89 3.85 -19.45 -5.09
CA LYS A 89 3.95 -20.09 -3.76
C LYS A 89 2.59 -20.18 -3.06
N TYR A 90 1.78 -19.13 -3.19
CA TYR A 90 0.45 -19.12 -2.61
C TYR A 90 -0.45 -20.19 -3.22
N LEU A 91 -0.37 -20.36 -4.54
CA LEU A 91 -1.17 -21.37 -5.24
C LEU A 91 -0.72 -22.80 -4.93
N GLU A 92 0.58 -23.00 -4.67
CA GLU A 92 1.09 -24.29 -4.26
C GLU A 92 0.60 -24.72 -2.88
N ASN A 93 0.51 -23.78 -1.96
CA ASN A 93 0.14 -24.09 -0.57
C ASN A 93 -0.62 -22.91 0.05
N PRO A 94 -1.87 -22.69 -0.38
CA PRO A 94 -2.65 -21.54 0.11
C PRO A 94 -2.92 -21.60 1.61
N GLU A 95 -3.02 -22.77 2.19
CA GLU A 95 -3.30 -22.96 3.62
C GLU A 95 -2.22 -22.34 4.49
N LYS A 96 -0.96 -22.43 4.06
CA LYS A 96 0.18 -21.88 4.78
C LYS A 96 0.08 -20.37 5.02
N TYR A 97 -0.56 -19.67 4.10
CA TYR A 97 -0.67 -18.22 4.15
C TYR A 97 -1.99 -17.73 4.74
N LEU A 98 -2.94 -18.61 4.92
CA LEU A 98 -4.27 -18.28 5.44
C LEU A 98 -4.43 -18.60 6.93
N GLU A 99 -3.62 -19.49 7.46
CA GLU A 99 -3.69 -19.88 8.88
C GLU A 99 -2.87 -18.95 9.76
N VAL A 100 -3.56 -17.99 10.38
CA VAL A 100 -2.93 -17.02 11.28
C VAL A 100 -2.54 -17.68 12.61
N GLY A 101 -3.24 -18.72 13.02
CA GLY A 101 -2.98 -19.42 14.27
C GLY A 101 -1.60 -20.09 14.38
N GLN A 102 -0.97 -20.37 13.26
CA GLN A 102 0.37 -20.95 13.23
C GLN A 102 1.46 -20.01 13.73
N LEU A 103 1.17 -18.71 13.74
CA LEU A 103 2.14 -17.71 14.21
C LEU A 103 2.26 -17.67 15.72
N GLU A 104 1.34 -18.30 16.45
CA GLU A 104 1.33 -18.34 17.90
C GLU A 104 2.12 -19.53 18.47
N GLU A 105 2.47 -20.47 17.66
CA GLU A 105 3.27 -21.64 18.02
C GLU A 105 4.76 -21.38 17.79
#